data_dc0829de888913c4762500cb36210040
#
_entry.id   dc0829de888913c4762500cb36210040
#
_cell.length_a   1.000
_cell.length_b   1.000
_cell.length_c   1.000
_cell.angle_alpha   90.00
_cell.angle_beta   90.00
_cell.angle_gamma   90.00
#
_symmetry.space_group_name_H-M   'P 1'
#
loop_
_entity.id
_entity.type
_entity.pdbx_description
1 polymer ?
#
loop_
_entity_poly.entity_id
_entity_poly.type
_entity_poly.pdbx_seq_one_letter_code
_entity_poly.pdbx_strand_id
1 'polypeptide(L)'
;MKMKKIESLKVKFHNKKVGKLSLTADKKCCVFEYDSQWLTEGFSISPLELPLKPGLFIAQPNPFNGNFGIFEDSLPDGYGRYLLHKTLLKVGINDFELSALDRLSLVGNGGMGALTYEPETFVEKEMELQNFDLLQEKALEVLREQQDTDAGLLLYNSGNSGGCRPKAIFSDEEGHWLIKFRHTYDSQDMGKQEFDYNEKAQRCGIIVPDFKLINDKYFTTRRFDITTDGKRIHTATAGGLLSISLSNPVLDYINLLALTGYLTQNYKDVEQMYRRMVFNYIAENKDDHCKNFSFIVTKDKDNKWHWHLAPAYDLTHCTEGYNGEHATSVNYSAHPSIEDMIAVGMKNKMQEQKCREIYYEVEDIIKQ
;
A
#
# COMPACT_ATOMS: atom_id res chain seq x y z
N MET A 1 18.65 9.60 -23.68
CA MET A 1 19.06 8.17 -23.72
C MET A 1 17.82 7.34 -24.04
N LYS A 2 17.80 6.48 -25.07
CA LYS A 2 16.64 5.59 -25.28
C LYS A 2 16.73 4.43 -24.31
N MET A 3 15.75 4.29 -23.44
CA MET A 3 15.62 3.12 -22.58
C MET A 3 15.43 1.85 -23.44
N LYS A 4 16.17 0.79 -23.15
CA LYS A 4 16.00 -0.50 -23.85
C LYS A 4 14.64 -1.06 -23.42
N LYS A 5 13.73 -1.32 -24.35
CA LYS A 5 12.41 -1.91 -24.05
C LYS A 5 12.56 -3.27 -23.40
N ILE A 6 11.82 -3.49 -22.33
CA ILE A 6 11.80 -4.75 -21.59
C ILE A 6 10.76 -5.69 -22.20
N GLU A 7 11.18 -6.86 -22.65
CA GLU A 7 10.28 -7.86 -23.26
C GLU A 7 9.74 -8.86 -22.21
N SER A 8 10.51 -9.09 -21.15
CA SER A 8 10.08 -9.93 -20.03
C SER A 8 10.86 -9.62 -18.76
N LEU A 9 10.23 -9.86 -17.62
CA LEU A 9 10.82 -9.75 -16.29
C LEU A 9 10.79 -11.09 -15.57
N LYS A 10 11.84 -11.38 -14.83
CA LYS A 10 11.79 -12.38 -13.78
C LYS A 10 11.21 -11.72 -12.54
N VAL A 11 10.12 -12.26 -12.03
CA VAL A 11 9.57 -11.88 -10.74
C VAL A 11 10.20 -12.76 -9.68
N LYS A 12 10.76 -12.16 -8.64
CA LYS A 12 11.45 -12.86 -7.55
C LYS A 12 10.82 -12.50 -6.20
N PHE A 13 10.94 -13.42 -5.27
CA PHE A 13 10.66 -13.25 -3.85
C PHE A 13 11.94 -13.63 -3.11
N HIS A 14 12.56 -12.65 -2.47
CA HIS A 14 13.95 -12.78 -2.01
C HIS A 14 14.86 -13.23 -3.18
N ASN A 15 15.57 -14.34 -3.01
CA ASN A 15 16.44 -14.89 -4.06
C ASN A 15 15.77 -15.97 -4.93
N LYS A 16 14.49 -16.31 -4.67
CA LYS A 16 13.75 -17.34 -5.39
C LYS A 16 12.96 -16.73 -6.55
N LYS A 17 13.01 -17.41 -7.69
CA LYS A 17 12.18 -17.04 -8.84
C LYS A 17 10.73 -17.45 -8.57
N VAL A 18 9.83 -16.49 -8.57
CA VAL A 18 8.37 -16.69 -8.45
C VAL A 18 7.78 -17.08 -9.80
N GLY A 19 8.22 -16.38 -10.86
CA GLY A 19 7.68 -16.59 -12.20
C GLY A 19 8.28 -15.63 -13.22
N LYS A 20 7.66 -15.62 -14.39
CA LYS A 20 8.02 -14.77 -15.52
C LYS A 20 6.82 -13.88 -15.87
N LEU A 21 7.06 -12.59 -16.02
CA LEU A 21 6.11 -11.60 -16.51
C LEU A 21 6.53 -11.15 -17.90
N SER A 22 5.61 -11.17 -18.86
CA SER A 22 5.80 -10.74 -20.25
C SER A 22 4.56 -9.99 -20.73
N LEU A 23 4.56 -9.52 -21.98
CA LEU A 23 3.38 -8.91 -22.62
C LEU A 23 2.74 -9.87 -23.62
N THR A 24 1.44 -9.70 -23.87
CA THR A 24 0.74 -10.29 -25.00
C THR A 24 1.37 -9.85 -26.33
N ALA A 25 1.10 -10.56 -27.42
CA ALA A 25 1.67 -10.25 -28.74
C ALA A 25 1.34 -8.83 -29.22
N ASP A 26 0.15 -8.33 -28.88
CA ASP A 26 -0.30 -6.95 -29.14
C ASP A 26 0.24 -5.92 -28.14
N LYS A 27 1.00 -6.37 -27.14
CA LYS A 27 1.63 -5.58 -26.05
C LYS A 27 0.67 -4.80 -25.16
N LYS A 28 -0.61 -5.20 -25.11
CA LYS A 28 -1.62 -4.49 -24.31
C LYS A 28 -1.77 -5.01 -22.90
N CYS A 29 -1.55 -6.31 -22.68
CA CYS A 29 -1.75 -6.93 -21.38
C CYS A 29 -0.51 -7.70 -20.93
N CYS A 30 -0.29 -7.73 -19.62
CA CYS A 30 0.72 -8.58 -18.98
C CYS A 30 0.28 -10.05 -19.02
N VAL A 31 1.26 -10.92 -19.17
CA VAL A 31 1.10 -12.38 -19.10
C VAL A 31 2.07 -12.88 -18.02
N PHE A 32 1.56 -13.61 -17.05
CA PHE A 32 2.36 -14.18 -15.97
C PHE A 32 2.30 -15.70 -15.98
N GLU A 33 3.44 -16.32 -15.67
CA GLU A 33 3.59 -17.77 -15.51
C GLU A 33 4.44 -18.05 -14.27
N TYR A 34 3.94 -18.90 -13.38
CA TYR A 34 4.71 -19.33 -12.22
C TYR A 34 5.88 -20.22 -12.60
N ASP A 35 6.97 -20.09 -11.88
CA ASP A 35 8.10 -21.01 -11.95
C ASP A 35 7.73 -22.39 -11.37
N SER A 36 8.21 -23.48 -11.98
CA SER A 36 7.88 -24.84 -11.55
C SER A 36 8.30 -25.15 -10.12
N GLN A 37 9.45 -24.63 -9.66
CA GLN A 37 9.90 -24.79 -8.29
C GLN A 37 9.01 -23.99 -7.32
N TRP A 38 8.60 -22.78 -7.71
CA TRP A 38 7.70 -21.97 -6.90
C TRP A 38 6.32 -22.62 -6.71
N LEU A 39 5.82 -23.32 -7.72
CA LEU A 39 4.56 -24.07 -7.63
C LEU A 39 4.58 -25.15 -6.53
N THR A 40 5.78 -25.69 -6.19
CA THR A 40 5.91 -26.76 -5.16
C THR A 40 6.14 -26.22 -3.75
N GLU A 41 6.85 -25.12 -3.59
CA GLU A 41 7.30 -24.62 -2.27
C GLU A 41 6.86 -23.18 -1.95
N GLY A 42 6.24 -22.51 -2.91
CA GLY A 42 5.79 -21.13 -2.79
C GLY A 42 4.36 -20.99 -2.29
N PHE A 43 3.82 -19.83 -2.56
CA PHE A 43 2.42 -19.47 -2.27
C PHE A 43 1.85 -18.66 -3.45
N SER A 44 0.52 -18.53 -3.51
CA SER A 44 -0.11 -17.61 -4.47
C SER A 44 0.19 -16.17 -4.07
N ILE A 45 0.85 -15.42 -4.96
CA ILE A 45 1.16 -13.99 -4.72
C ILE A 45 -0.08 -13.08 -4.83
N SER A 46 -1.15 -13.54 -5.46
CA SER A 46 -2.46 -12.89 -5.56
C SER A 46 -3.53 -13.98 -5.75
N PRO A 47 -4.16 -14.50 -4.68
CA PRO A 47 -5.03 -15.66 -4.77
C PRO A 47 -6.21 -15.55 -5.73
N LEU A 48 -6.71 -14.33 -5.95
CA LEU A 48 -7.84 -14.08 -6.84
C LEU A 48 -7.43 -14.00 -8.31
N GLU A 49 -6.34 -13.31 -8.64
CA GLU A 49 -5.88 -13.15 -10.03
C GLU A 49 -4.88 -14.23 -10.45
N LEU A 50 -4.00 -14.63 -9.54
CA LEU A 50 -2.87 -15.54 -9.80
C LEU A 50 -2.89 -16.72 -8.82
N PRO A 51 -3.92 -17.58 -8.84
CA PRO A 51 -3.94 -18.78 -8.02
C PRO A 51 -2.70 -19.66 -8.29
N LEU A 52 -2.17 -20.31 -7.26
CA LEU A 52 -0.95 -21.13 -7.35
C LEU A 52 -1.22 -22.42 -8.13
N LYS A 53 -1.17 -22.33 -9.45
CA LYS A 53 -1.33 -23.46 -10.38
C LYS A 53 -0.53 -23.23 -11.66
N PRO A 54 -0.17 -24.30 -12.40
CA PRO A 54 0.47 -24.18 -13.72
C PRO A 54 -0.44 -23.46 -14.72
N GLY A 55 0.16 -22.76 -15.68
CA GLY A 55 -0.53 -22.12 -16.80
C GLY A 55 -0.15 -20.66 -16.96
N LEU A 56 -0.67 -20.09 -18.06
CA LEU A 56 -0.50 -18.67 -18.36
C LEU A 56 -1.70 -17.90 -17.83
N PHE A 57 -1.43 -16.85 -17.08
CA PHE A 57 -2.42 -15.89 -16.61
C PHE A 57 -2.30 -14.62 -17.45
N ILE A 58 -3.40 -14.09 -17.93
CA ILE A 58 -3.45 -12.87 -18.73
C ILE A 58 -4.19 -11.81 -17.93
N ALA A 59 -3.58 -10.66 -17.74
CA ALA A 59 -4.20 -9.54 -17.02
C ALA A 59 -5.35 -8.96 -17.82
N GLN A 60 -6.37 -8.43 -17.09
CA GLN A 60 -7.45 -7.69 -17.72
C GLN A 60 -6.98 -6.30 -18.16
N PRO A 61 -7.55 -5.73 -19.26
CA PRO A 61 -7.22 -4.37 -19.68
C PRO A 61 -7.47 -3.31 -18.59
N ASN A 62 -8.57 -3.45 -17.84
CA ASN A 62 -8.97 -2.54 -16.78
C ASN A 62 -8.88 -3.25 -15.41
N PRO A 63 -8.64 -2.51 -14.33
CA PRO A 63 -8.45 -1.05 -14.24
C PRO A 63 -6.99 -0.59 -14.41
N PHE A 64 -6.03 -1.51 -14.54
CA PHE A 64 -4.60 -1.22 -14.47
C PHE A 64 -3.89 -1.22 -15.84
N ASN A 65 -4.59 -0.87 -16.90
CA ASN A 65 -4.04 -0.80 -18.26
C ASN A 65 -3.30 -2.08 -18.69
N GLY A 66 -3.91 -3.23 -18.39
CA GLY A 66 -3.35 -4.53 -18.72
C GLY A 66 -2.27 -5.05 -17.75
N ASN A 67 -2.10 -4.46 -16.60
CA ASN A 67 -1.24 -4.99 -15.54
C ASN A 67 -2.07 -5.80 -14.53
N PHE A 68 -1.44 -6.70 -13.78
CA PHE A 68 -2.05 -7.36 -12.62
C PHE A 68 -1.99 -6.44 -11.40
N GLY A 69 -3.03 -6.47 -10.58
CA GLY A 69 -3.11 -5.61 -9.41
C GLY A 69 -1.95 -5.78 -8.42
N ILE A 70 -1.47 -7.02 -8.23
CA ILE A 70 -0.31 -7.29 -7.37
C ILE A 70 0.99 -6.64 -7.88
N PHE A 71 1.17 -6.51 -9.20
CA PHE A 71 2.33 -5.83 -9.76
C PHE A 71 2.12 -4.31 -9.81
N GLU A 72 0.86 -3.86 -9.88
CA GLU A 72 0.53 -2.44 -9.73
C GLU A 72 0.81 -1.93 -8.31
N ASP A 73 0.67 -2.77 -7.29
CA ASP A 73 1.05 -2.46 -5.91
C ASP A 73 2.56 -2.23 -5.72
N SER A 74 3.37 -2.75 -6.62
CA SER A 74 4.83 -2.52 -6.60
C SER A 74 5.24 -1.19 -7.23
N LEU A 75 4.36 -0.57 -8.02
CA LEU A 75 4.64 0.71 -8.68
C LEU A 75 4.42 1.88 -7.71
N PRO A 76 5.24 2.94 -7.82
CA PRO A 76 5.00 4.15 -7.04
C PRO A 76 3.67 4.79 -7.45
N ASP A 77 2.95 5.32 -6.46
CA ASP A 77 1.76 6.13 -6.67
C ASP A 77 1.92 7.53 -6.06
N GLY A 78 0.94 8.40 -6.23
CA GLY A 78 0.92 9.74 -5.66
C GLY A 78 2.25 10.48 -5.79
N TYR A 79 2.86 10.79 -4.65
CA TYR A 79 4.12 11.53 -4.58
C TYR A 79 5.28 10.79 -5.25
N GLY A 80 5.42 9.49 -5.04
CA GLY A 80 6.48 8.69 -5.66
C GLY A 80 6.39 8.69 -7.19
N ARG A 81 5.19 8.59 -7.75
CA ARG A 81 4.96 8.69 -9.19
C ARG A 81 5.31 10.07 -9.75
N TYR A 82 4.96 11.13 -9.02
CA TYR A 82 5.33 12.49 -9.39
C TYR A 82 6.86 12.66 -9.45
N LEU A 83 7.59 12.20 -8.45
CA LEU A 83 9.05 12.25 -8.42
C LEU A 83 9.68 11.43 -9.55
N LEU A 84 9.17 10.23 -9.81
CA LEU A 84 9.64 9.38 -10.91
C LEU A 84 9.44 10.08 -12.26
N HIS A 85 8.27 10.66 -12.50
CA HIS A 85 7.98 11.44 -13.70
C HIS A 85 9.01 12.57 -13.90
N LYS A 86 9.23 13.40 -12.87
CA LYS A 86 10.20 14.49 -12.90
C LYS A 86 11.63 13.98 -13.17
N THR A 87 12.03 12.89 -12.53
CA THR A 87 13.36 12.29 -12.71
C THR A 87 13.56 11.76 -14.13
N LEU A 88 12.56 11.09 -14.70
CA LEU A 88 12.62 10.56 -16.07
C LEU A 88 12.65 11.65 -17.12
N LEU A 89 11.89 12.74 -16.93
CA LEU A 89 11.90 13.89 -17.83
C LEU A 89 13.29 14.52 -17.94
N LYS A 90 14.06 14.62 -16.85
CA LYS A 90 15.44 15.14 -16.86
C LYS A 90 16.36 14.38 -17.81
N VAL A 91 16.18 13.07 -17.94
CA VAL A 91 16.97 12.21 -18.83
C VAL A 91 16.30 12.00 -20.19
N GLY A 92 15.24 12.77 -20.50
CA GLY A 92 14.55 12.74 -21.77
C GLY A 92 13.67 11.51 -22.00
N ILE A 93 13.19 10.87 -20.92
CA ILE A 93 12.28 9.73 -20.99
C ILE A 93 10.87 10.21 -20.63
N ASN A 94 9.90 9.92 -21.49
CA ASN A 94 8.50 10.15 -21.24
C ASN A 94 7.90 8.90 -20.58
N ASP A 95 7.46 9.00 -19.33
CA ASP A 95 6.91 7.87 -18.55
C ASP A 95 5.55 7.37 -19.10
N PHE A 96 4.82 8.19 -19.85
CA PHE A 96 3.58 7.75 -20.54
C PHE A 96 3.83 6.75 -21.67
N GLU A 97 5.06 6.68 -22.20
CA GLU A 97 5.44 5.72 -23.25
C GLU A 97 5.97 4.39 -22.69
N LEU A 98 6.10 4.30 -21.36
CA LEU A 98 6.61 3.11 -20.68
C LEU A 98 5.52 2.07 -20.51
N SER A 99 5.83 0.82 -20.90
CA SER A 99 5.00 -0.34 -20.59
C SER A 99 5.01 -0.65 -19.08
N ALA A 100 4.09 -1.51 -18.62
CA ALA A 100 4.12 -2.02 -17.24
C ALA A 100 5.45 -2.69 -16.90
N LEU A 101 6.04 -3.44 -17.85
CA LEU A 101 7.35 -4.08 -17.65
C LEU A 101 8.47 -3.06 -17.50
N ASP A 102 8.47 -2.01 -18.32
CA ASP A 102 9.48 -0.94 -18.20
C ASP A 102 9.41 -0.26 -16.85
N ARG A 103 8.20 0.06 -16.36
CA ARG A 103 7.98 0.67 -15.03
C ARG A 103 8.42 -0.26 -13.90
N LEU A 104 8.06 -1.55 -13.95
CA LEU A 104 8.49 -2.53 -12.96
C LEU A 104 10.01 -2.74 -12.96
N SER A 105 10.67 -2.65 -14.13
CA SER A 105 12.13 -2.72 -14.19
C SER A 105 12.82 -1.51 -13.54
N LEU A 106 12.18 -0.33 -13.58
CA LEU A 106 12.65 0.87 -12.85
C LEU A 106 12.48 0.71 -11.32
N VAL A 107 11.44 0.01 -10.88
CA VAL A 107 11.26 -0.35 -9.47
C VAL A 107 12.33 -1.32 -9.00
N GLY A 108 12.64 -2.34 -9.81
CA GLY A 108 13.67 -3.34 -9.53
C GLY A 108 13.48 -3.99 -8.16
N ASN A 109 14.37 -3.66 -7.22
CA ASN A 109 14.34 -4.13 -5.83
C ASN A 109 13.83 -3.07 -4.83
N GLY A 110 13.44 -1.89 -5.28
CA GLY A 110 13.03 -0.75 -4.42
C GLY A 110 11.55 -0.71 -4.05
N GLY A 111 10.70 -1.60 -4.57
CA GLY A 111 9.25 -1.60 -4.31
C GLY A 111 8.86 -1.89 -2.86
N MET A 112 7.61 -1.63 -2.49
CA MET A 112 7.02 -2.10 -1.22
C MET A 112 6.79 -3.62 -1.28
N GLY A 113 6.75 -4.26 -0.11
CA GLY A 113 6.62 -5.72 -0.03
C GLY A 113 7.89 -6.46 -0.49
N ALA A 114 7.79 -7.73 -0.85
CA ALA A 114 8.95 -8.60 -1.10
C ALA A 114 9.17 -8.99 -2.57
N LEU A 115 8.32 -8.56 -3.48
CA LEU A 115 8.52 -8.83 -4.91
C LEU A 115 9.61 -7.92 -5.49
N THR A 116 10.46 -8.50 -6.33
CA THR A 116 11.51 -7.79 -7.05
C THR A 116 11.53 -8.21 -8.52
N TYR A 117 12.10 -7.38 -9.39
CA TYR A 117 12.00 -7.51 -10.83
C TYR A 117 13.37 -7.46 -11.49
N GLU A 118 13.69 -8.44 -12.35
CA GLU A 118 14.92 -8.49 -13.13
C GLU A 118 14.62 -8.64 -14.65
N PRO A 119 15.29 -7.87 -15.53
CA PRO A 119 16.37 -6.94 -15.24
C PRO A 119 15.89 -5.68 -14.53
N GLU A 120 16.72 -5.15 -13.65
CA GLU A 120 16.54 -3.84 -13.03
C GLU A 120 17.16 -2.78 -13.94
N THR A 121 16.42 -1.69 -14.17
CA THR A 121 16.88 -0.53 -14.93
C THR A 121 17.12 0.62 -13.96
N PHE A 122 18.38 0.98 -13.75
CA PHE A 122 18.73 2.01 -12.78
C PHE A 122 18.40 3.42 -13.29
N VAL A 123 17.72 4.20 -12.45
CA VAL A 123 17.91 5.65 -12.36
C VAL A 123 19.05 5.86 -11.35
N GLU A 124 19.99 6.74 -11.63
CA GLU A 124 21.18 6.95 -10.77
C GLU A 124 20.81 7.02 -9.29
N LYS A 125 21.54 6.22 -8.48
CA LYS A 125 21.38 6.23 -7.03
C LYS A 125 22.04 7.49 -6.49
N GLU A 126 21.24 8.38 -5.93
CA GLU A 126 21.72 9.52 -5.18
C GLU A 126 21.99 9.13 -3.71
N MET A 127 22.65 10.00 -2.97
CA MET A 127 23.12 9.74 -1.60
C MET A 127 21.95 9.73 -0.62
N GLU A 128 21.94 8.79 0.31
CA GLU A 128 21.01 8.77 1.43
C GLU A 128 21.23 10.01 2.31
N LEU A 129 20.16 10.76 2.56
CA LEU A 129 20.21 11.99 3.34
C LEU A 129 19.49 11.75 4.68
N GLN A 130 20.20 11.86 5.81
CA GLN A 130 19.63 11.66 7.14
C GLN A 130 19.11 12.95 7.80
N ASN A 131 19.14 14.08 7.08
CA ASN A 131 18.61 15.34 7.58
C ASN A 131 17.15 15.53 7.17
N PHE A 132 16.21 15.24 8.08
CA PHE A 132 14.78 15.27 7.80
C PHE A 132 14.25 16.70 7.54
N ASP A 133 14.79 17.72 8.18
CA ASP A 133 14.38 19.10 7.91
C ASP A 133 14.77 19.52 6.49
N LEU A 134 15.97 19.15 6.05
CA LEU A 134 16.44 19.39 4.70
C LEU A 134 15.64 18.59 3.66
N LEU A 135 15.30 17.32 3.95
CA LEU A 135 14.45 16.51 3.06
C LEU A 135 13.05 17.12 2.92
N GLN A 136 12.46 17.61 4.02
CA GLN A 136 11.16 18.29 3.96
C GLN A 136 11.25 19.60 3.15
N GLU A 137 12.29 20.41 3.35
CA GLU A 137 12.49 21.66 2.61
C GLU A 137 12.57 21.36 1.11
N LYS A 138 13.42 20.45 0.68
CA LYS A 138 13.57 20.02 -0.71
C LYS A 138 12.26 19.46 -1.29
N ALA A 139 11.52 18.68 -0.51
CA ALA A 139 10.22 18.16 -0.92
C ALA A 139 9.21 19.30 -1.20
N LEU A 140 9.18 20.32 -0.34
CA LEU A 140 8.32 21.47 -0.52
C LEU A 140 8.73 22.33 -1.72
N GLU A 141 10.03 22.48 -1.99
CA GLU A 141 10.56 23.20 -3.17
C GLU A 141 10.13 22.49 -4.46
N VAL A 142 10.29 21.16 -4.53
CA VAL A 142 9.87 20.36 -5.69
C VAL A 142 8.35 20.42 -5.91
N LEU A 143 7.56 20.38 -4.84
CA LEU A 143 6.09 20.49 -4.92
C LEU A 143 5.62 21.90 -5.36
N ARG A 144 6.38 22.95 -5.05
CA ARG A 144 6.12 24.32 -5.50
C ARG A 144 6.65 24.60 -6.91
N GLU A 145 7.23 23.61 -7.57
CA GLU A 145 7.88 23.72 -8.89
C GLU A 145 9.02 24.76 -8.93
N GLN A 146 9.60 25.09 -7.78
CA GLN A 146 10.65 26.10 -7.67
C GLN A 146 12.02 25.58 -8.13
N GLN A 147 12.29 24.28 -7.93
CA GLN A 147 13.49 23.61 -8.45
C GLN A 147 13.18 22.13 -8.72
N ASP A 148 13.53 21.67 -9.92
CA ASP A 148 13.39 20.24 -10.28
C ASP A 148 14.66 19.42 -9.95
N THR A 149 15.68 20.04 -9.33
CA THR A 149 17.00 19.44 -9.19
C THR A 149 17.03 18.23 -8.25
N ASP A 150 16.16 18.20 -7.23
CA ASP A 150 16.23 17.22 -6.15
C ASP A 150 15.21 16.08 -6.26
N ALA A 151 14.46 15.98 -7.38
CA ALA A 151 13.45 14.93 -7.53
C ALA A 151 14.04 13.50 -7.45
N GLY A 152 15.24 13.28 -8.01
CA GLY A 152 15.95 12.00 -7.94
C GLY A 152 16.37 11.65 -6.52
N LEU A 153 16.94 12.60 -5.78
CA LEU A 153 17.31 12.46 -4.37
C LEU A 153 16.09 12.10 -3.51
N LEU A 154 14.98 12.81 -3.69
CA LEU A 154 13.75 12.58 -2.96
C LEU A 154 13.13 11.22 -3.30
N LEU A 155 13.15 10.83 -4.59
CA LEU A 155 12.69 9.52 -5.04
C LEU A 155 13.50 8.39 -4.38
N TYR A 156 14.83 8.53 -4.36
CA TYR A 156 15.71 7.56 -3.71
C TYR A 156 15.41 7.41 -2.22
N ASN A 157 15.26 8.53 -1.50
CA ASN A 157 14.99 8.52 -0.06
C ASN A 157 13.55 8.09 0.29
N SER A 158 12.57 8.35 -0.59
CA SER A 158 11.18 7.92 -0.36
C SER A 158 10.93 6.45 -0.67
N GLY A 159 11.80 5.82 -1.44
CA GLY A 159 11.52 4.52 -2.04
C GLY A 159 10.24 4.58 -2.90
N ASN A 160 9.69 3.42 -3.22
CA ASN A 160 8.40 3.32 -3.92
C ASN A 160 7.22 3.23 -2.94
N SER A 161 7.27 3.98 -1.83
CA SER A 161 6.16 4.04 -0.87
C SER A 161 4.96 4.76 -1.47
N GLY A 162 3.76 4.22 -1.28
CA GLY A 162 2.51 4.79 -1.77
C GLY A 162 2.08 6.06 -1.04
N GLY A 163 1.02 6.72 -1.56
CA GLY A 163 0.39 7.90 -0.98
C GLY A 163 0.89 9.23 -1.53
N CYS A 164 0.13 10.30 -1.26
CA CYS A 164 0.32 11.62 -1.89
C CYS A 164 1.30 12.53 -1.14
N ARG A 165 1.53 12.31 0.16
CA ARG A 165 2.41 13.16 0.97
C ARG A 165 3.88 12.79 0.80
N PRO A 166 4.80 13.79 0.88
CA PRO A 166 6.23 13.54 0.90
C PRO A 166 6.61 12.64 2.09
N LYS A 167 7.58 11.78 1.86
CA LYS A 167 8.05 10.82 2.87
C LYS A 167 9.46 10.37 2.60
N ALA A 168 10.11 9.80 3.61
CA ALA A 168 11.38 9.12 3.45
C ALA A 168 11.40 7.81 4.23
N ILE A 169 12.30 6.92 3.84
CA ILE A 169 12.56 5.65 4.51
C ILE A 169 13.95 5.75 5.14
N PHE A 170 14.08 5.30 6.37
CA PHE A 170 15.36 5.21 7.04
C PHE A 170 15.39 3.98 7.96
N SER A 171 16.58 3.65 8.45
CA SER A 171 16.78 2.56 9.40
C SER A 171 17.58 3.05 10.59
N ASP A 172 17.23 2.57 11.77
CA ASP A 172 17.96 2.77 13.02
C ASP A 172 18.11 1.43 13.76
N GLU A 173 18.59 1.46 15.00
CA GLU A 173 18.77 0.28 15.85
C GLU A 173 17.43 -0.44 16.18
N GLU A 174 16.32 0.30 16.14
CA GLU A 174 14.98 -0.24 16.42
C GLU A 174 14.35 -0.90 15.20
N GLY A 175 14.79 -0.57 13.96
CA GLY A 175 14.31 -1.21 12.73
C GLY A 175 14.22 -0.28 11.53
N HIS A 176 13.24 -0.57 10.66
CA HIS A 176 13.00 0.14 9.41
C HIS A 176 11.77 1.03 9.54
N TRP A 177 11.92 2.30 9.21
CA TRP A 177 10.92 3.33 9.45
C TRP A 177 10.53 4.07 8.17
N LEU A 178 9.31 4.56 8.15
CA LEU A 178 8.81 5.52 7.18
C LEU A 178 8.46 6.80 7.94
N ILE A 179 9.09 7.91 7.57
CA ILE A 179 8.82 9.25 8.11
C ILE A 179 8.00 10.03 7.09
N LYS A 180 6.96 10.72 7.56
CA LYS A 180 6.09 11.55 6.73
C LYS A 180 6.42 13.03 6.90
N PHE A 181 6.41 13.76 5.80
CA PHE A 181 6.58 15.19 5.74
C PHE A 181 5.27 15.86 5.30
N ARG A 182 5.07 17.09 5.72
CA ARG A 182 3.90 17.87 5.31
C ARG A 182 3.93 18.20 3.82
N HIS A 183 2.77 18.27 3.21
CA HIS A 183 2.58 18.85 1.89
C HIS A 183 2.45 20.39 1.99
N THR A 184 2.42 21.10 0.87
CA THR A 184 2.33 22.58 0.83
C THR A 184 1.03 23.13 1.43
N TYR A 185 -0.03 22.34 1.43
CA TYR A 185 -1.34 22.70 2.01
C TYR A 185 -1.58 22.17 3.43
N ASP A 186 -0.71 21.31 3.94
CA ASP A 186 -0.84 20.77 5.30
C ASP A 186 -0.44 21.82 6.35
N SER A 187 -1.04 21.73 7.54
CA SER A 187 -0.61 22.51 8.72
C SER A 187 0.80 22.15 9.16
N GLN A 188 1.41 23.02 9.95
CA GLN A 188 2.75 22.72 10.52
C GLN A 188 2.70 21.55 11.53
N ASP A 189 1.56 21.33 12.16
CA ASP A 189 1.34 20.33 13.19
C ASP A 189 0.84 18.99 12.63
N MET A 190 0.84 18.80 11.30
CA MET A 190 0.31 17.60 10.65
C MET A 190 0.89 16.30 11.21
N GLY A 191 2.20 16.26 11.47
CA GLY A 191 2.84 15.07 12.04
C GLY A 191 2.36 14.74 13.45
N LYS A 192 2.14 15.78 14.29
CA LYS A 192 1.56 15.59 15.62
C LYS A 192 0.11 15.16 15.55
N GLN A 193 -0.68 15.75 14.65
CA GLN A 193 -2.08 15.35 14.45
C GLN A 193 -2.18 13.88 14.03
N GLU A 194 -1.31 13.42 13.14
CA GLU A 194 -1.27 12.02 12.71
C GLU A 194 -0.82 11.09 13.86
N PHE A 195 0.13 11.53 14.70
CA PHE A 195 0.54 10.80 15.89
C PHE A 195 -0.62 10.64 16.87
N ASP A 196 -1.28 11.73 17.26
CA ASP A 196 -2.41 11.73 18.18
C ASP A 196 -3.58 10.87 17.65
N TYR A 197 -3.79 10.86 16.33
CA TYR A 197 -4.82 10.06 15.68
C TYR A 197 -4.49 8.55 15.72
N ASN A 198 -3.23 8.18 15.54
CA ASN A 198 -2.80 6.79 15.69
C ASN A 198 -2.86 6.30 17.15
N GLU A 199 -2.58 7.16 18.15
CA GLU A 199 -2.84 6.84 19.55
C GLU A 199 -4.33 6.56 19.83
N LYS A 200 -5.24 7.37 19.26
CA LYS A 200 -6.67 7.10 19.35
C LYS A 200 -7.05 5.77 18.72
N ALA A 201 -6.53 5.47 17.54
CA ALA A 201 -6.79 4.19 16.87
C ALA A 201 -6.30 3.00 17.73
N GLN A 202 -5.13 3.11 18.34
CA GLN A 202 -4.60 2.11 19.25
C GLN A 202 -5.47 1.95 20.50
N ARG A 203 -5.96 3.03 21.09
CA ARG A 203 -6.91 2.99 22.21
C ARG A 203 -8.23 2.33 21.82
N CYS A 204 -8.69 2.51 20.59
CA CYS A 204 -9.85 1.81 20.02
C CYS A 204 -9.57 0.31 19.74
N GLY A 205 -8.42 -0.24 20.12
CA GLY A 205 -8.06 -1.64 19.91
C GLY A 205 -7.70 -1.99 18.46
N ILE A 206 -7.37 -1.00 17.63
CA ILE A 206 -6.85 -1.24 16.28
C ILE A 206 -5.35 -1.56 16.39
N ILE A 207 -4.95 -2.63 15.71
CA ILE A 207 -3.54 -3.00 15.60
C ILE A 207 -2.91 -2.07 14.56
N VAL A 208 -1.98 -1.22 15.02
CA VAL A 208 -1.16 -0.32 14.20
C VAL A 208 0.32 -0.72 14.33
N PRO A 209 1.20 -0.39 13.38
CA PRO A 209 2.63 -0.54 13.55
C PRO A 209 3.13 0.33 14.71
N ASP A 210 4.32 0.02 15.24
CA ASP A 210 4.98 0.95 16.16
C ASP A 210 5.15 2.31 15.48
N PHE A 211 4.96 3.39 16.22
CA PHE A 211 5.08 4.74 15.72
C PHE A 211 5.71 5.67 16.75
N LYS A 212 6.33 6.74 16.29
CA LYS A 212 6.95 7.76 17.12
C LYS A 212 6.88 9.13 16.46
N LEU A 213 7.02 10.18 17.25
CA LEU A 213 7.15 11.55 16.78
C LEU A 213 8.61 11.99 16.88
N ILE A 214 9.26 12.23 15.75
CA ILE A 214 10.64 12.71 15.70
C ILE A 214 10.64 14.23 15.72
N ASN A 215 11.49 14.82 16.59
CA ASN A 215 11.64 16.27 16.77
C ASN A 215 10.30 16.98 17.08
N ASP A 216 9.38 16.31 17.76
CA ASP A 216 8.02 16.80 18.05
C ASP A 216 7.25 17.29 16.82
N LYS A 217 7.62 16.81 15.63
CA LYS A 217 7.16 17.33 14.35
C LYS A 217 6.83 16.26 13.33
N TYR A 218 7.62 15.20 13.23
CA TYR A 218 7.52 14.23 12.15
C TYR A 218 6.90 12.94 12.63
N PHE A 219 5.71 12.62 12.15
CA PHE A 219 5.13 11.30 12.34
C PHE A 219 5.97 10.25 11.64
N THR A 220 6.32 9.22 12.39
CA THR A 220 7.18 8.15 11.91
C THR A 220 6.57 6.82 12.31
N THR A 221 6.42 5.92 11.35
CA THR A 221 5.82 4.59 11.56
C THR A 221 6.77 3.49 11.11
N ARG A 222 6.78 2.39 11.87
CA ARG A 222 7.60 1.22 11.55
C ARG A 222 7.04 0.53 10.31
N ARG A 223 7.93 0.12 9.42
CA ARG A 223 7.55 -0.68 8.26
C ARG A 223 7.18 -2.11 8.68
N PHE A 224 5.93 -2.50 8.45
CA PHE A 224 5.44 -3.85 8.73
C PHE A 224 5.79 -4.87 7.64
N ASP A 225 6.22 -4.39 6.47
CA ASP A 225 6.62 -5.21 5.33
C ASP A 225 8.11 -5.58 5.34
N ILE A 226 8.83 -5.23 6.41
CA ILE A 226 10.22 -5.60 6.65
C ILE A 226 10.37 -6.07 8.09
N THR A 227 10.97 -7.25 8.27
CA THR A 227 11.32 -7.76 9.60
C THR A 227 12.51 -7.02 10.20
N THR A 228 12.74 -7.17 11.50
CA THR A 228 13.89 -6.53 12.19
C THR A 228 15.24 -6.97 11.64
N ASP A 229 15.36 -8.18 11.09
CA ASP A 229 16.56 -8.70 10.42
C ASP A 229 16.63 -8.30 8.92
N GLY A 230 15.80 -7.35 8.48
CA GLY A 230 15.81 -6.77 7.14
C GLY A 230 15.19 -7.63 6.05
N LYS A 231 14.52 -8.74 6.40
CA LYS A 231 13.80 -9.56 5.40
C LYS A 231 12.49 -8.92 5.03
N ARG A 232 12.23 -8.85 3.74
CA ARG A 232 10.99 -8.28 3.20
C ARG A 232 9.85 -9.30 3.28
N ILE A 233 8.65 -8.81 3.62
CA ILE A 233 7.43 -9.60 3.73
C ILE A 233 6.56 -9.33 2.51
N HIS A 234 6.01 -10.37 1.88
CA HIS A 234 5.06 -10.19 0.78
C HIS A 234 3.83 -9.44 1.28
N THR A 235 3.50 -8.38 0.56
CA THR A 235 2.39 -7.48 0.91
C THR A 235 1.56 -7.24 -0.35
N ALA A 236 0.24 -7.27 -0.19
CA ALA A 236 -0.72 -6.93 -1.24
C ALA A 236 -1.83 -6.06 -0.68
N THR A 237 -2.22 -5.03 -1.40
CA THR A 237 -3.35 -4.17 -1.00
C THR A 237 -4.69 -4.79 -1.41
N ALA A 238 -5.78 -4.37 -0.77
CA ALA A 238 -7.12 -4.73 -1.21
C ALA A 238 -7.39 -4.26 -2.64
N GLY A 239 -6.84 -3.11 -3.03
CA GLY A 239 -6.91 -2.61 -4.40
C GLY A 239 -6.25 -3.54 -5.40
N GLY A 240 -5.02 -3.99 -5.10
CA GLY A 240 -4.30 -4.94 -5.94
C GLY A 240 -4.96 -6.32 -6.00
N LEU A 241 -5.49 -6.81 -4.89
CA LEU A 241 -6.15 -8.12 -4.81
C LEU A 241 -7.53 -8.18 -5.48
N LEU A 242 -8.30 -7.09 -5.37
CA LEU A 242 -9.66 -6.99 -5.93
C LEU A 242 -9.71 -6.31 -7.31
N SER A 243 -8.56 -5.91 -7.86
CA SER A 243 -8.47 -5.14 -9.10
C SER A 243 -9.29 -3.85 -9.06
N ILE A 244 -9.11 -3.07 -7.98
CA ILE A 244 -9.76 -1.76 -7.78
C ILE A 244 -8.69 -0.67 -7.82
N SER A 245 -8.87 0.32 -8.70
CA SER A 245 -7.97 1.47 -8.81
C SER A 245 -8.45 2.66 -7.97
N LEU A 246 -7.52 3.53 -7.60
CA LEU A 246 -7.83 4.79 -6.92
C LEU A 246 -8.67 5.75 -7.77
N SER A 247 -8.57 5.66 -9.10
CA SER A 247 -9.35 6.51 -10.01
C SER A 247 -10.82 6.10 -10.11
N ASN A 248 -11.17 4.90 -9.68
CA ASN A 248 -12.54 4.38 -9.63
C ASN A 248 -12.74 3.56 -8.35
N PRO A 249 -12.88 4.24 -7.19
CA PRO A 249 -13.03 3.56 -5.90
C PRO A 249 -14.45 3.01 -5.75
N VAL A 250 -14.61 1.73 -6.03
CA VAL A 250 -15.91 1.00 -5.92
C VAL A 250 -15.86 -0.02 -4.78
N LEU A 251 -15.10 0.26 -3.73
CA LEU A 251 -14.97 -0.64 -2.60
C LEU A 251 -16.11 -0.45 -1.59
N ASP A 252 -16.59 -1.57 -1.04
CA ASP A 252 -17.51 -1.59 0.10
C ASP A 252 -16.91 -2.46 1.21
N TYR A 253 -17.14 -2.09 2.47
CA TYR A 253 -16.65 -2.85 3.62
C TYR A 253 -17.21 -4.27 3.69
N ILE A 254 -18.39 -4.56 3.07
CA ILE A 254 -18.86 -5.94 2.93
C ILE A 254 -17.82 -6.79 2.19
N ASN A 255 -17.32 -6.28 1.06
CA ASN A 255 -16.34 -6.98 0.23
C ASN A 255 -14.97 -7.04 0.92
N LEU A 256 -14.60 -5.99 1.65
CA LEU A 256 -13.33 -5.92 2.36
C LEU A 256 -13.27 -6.91 3.54
N LEU A 257 -14.35 -7.04 4.33
CA LEU A 257 -14.46 -8.05 5.37
C LEU A 257 -14.49 -9.46 4.78
N ALA A 258 -15.22 -9.66 3.67
CA ALA A 258 -15.27 -10.95 2.97
C ALA A 258 -13.88 -11.36 2.45
N LEU A 259 -13.14 -10.42 1.83
CA LEU A 259 -11.75 -10.65 1.41
C LEU A 259 -10.86 -11.01 2.59
N THR A 260 -11.00 -10.30 3.71
CA THR A 260 -10.24 -10.58 4.93
C THR A 260 -10.49 -12.01 5.41
N GLY A 261 -11.75 -12.40 5.56
CA GLY A 261 -12.10 -13.75 5.97
C GLY A 261 -11.65 -14.84 5.00
N TYR A 262 -11.72 -14.57 3.69
CA TYR A 262 -11.27 -15.50 2.64
C TYR A 262 -9.75 -15.73 2.70
N LEU A 263 -8.97 -14.66 2.79
CA LEU A 263 -7.51 -14.72 2.76
C LEU A 263 -6.94 -15.28 4.05
N THR A 264 -7.34 -14.71 5.18
CA THR A 264 -6.68 -14.98 6.46
C THR A 264 -7.25 -16.23 7.17
N GLN A 265 -8.49 -16.60 6.86
CA GLN A 265 -9.22 -17.66 7.56
C GLN A 265 -9.18 -17.48 9.09
N ASN A 266 -9.09 -16.25 9.55
CA ASN A 266 -8.93 -15.86 10.95
C ASN A 266 -10.02 -14.87 11.34
N TYR A 267 -10.89 -15.28 12.24
CA TYR A 267 -12.00 -14.45 12.72
C TYR A 267 -11.52 -13.14 13.39
N LYS A 268 -10.39 -13.18 14.09
CA LYS A 268 -9.81 -11.98 14.72
C LYS A 268 -9.40 -10.91 13.70
N ASP A 269 -8.96 -11.33 12.52
CA ASP A 269 -8.62 -10.38 11.44
C ASP A 269 -9.90 -9.75 10.86
N VAL A 270 -11.01 -10.51 10.78
CA VAL A 270 -12.32 -9.97 10.39
C VAL A 270 -12.83 -8.95 11.43
N GLU A 271 -12.70 -9.26 12.74
CA GLU A 271 -13.02 -8.30 13.81
C GLU A 271 -12.16 -7.03 13.72
N GLN A 272 -10.86 -7.16 13.45
CA GLN A 272 -9.97 -6.02 13.26
C GLN A 272 -10.38 -5.17 12.05
N MET A 273 -10.77 -5.79 10.93
CA MET A 273 -11.26 -5.06 9.76
C MET A 273 -12.59 -4.36 10.05
N TYR A 274 -13.50 -5.01 10.76
CA TYR A 274 -14.75 -4.40 11.21
C TYR A 274 -14.50 -3.20 12.14
N ARG A 275 -13.58 -3.33 13.09
CA ARG A 275 -13.18 -2.25 14.00
C ARG A 275 -12.59 -1.05 13.24
N ARG A 276 -11.78 -1.29 12.20
CA ARG A 276 -11.26 -0.22 11.31
C ARG A 276 -12.39 0.49 10.56
N MET A 277 -13.39 -0.25 10.05
CA MET A 277 -14.57 0.34 9.43
C MET A 277 -15.26 1.31 10.39
N VAL A 278 -15.59 0.86 11.60
CA VAL A 278 -16.26 1.69 12.62
C VAL A 278 -15.42 2.92 12.97
N PHE A 279 -14.10 2.72 13.18
CA PHE A 279 -13.19 3.82 13.49
C PHE A 279 -13.13 4.85 12.36
N ASN A 280 -12.94 4.41 11.11
CA ASN A 280 -12.82 5.32 9.97
C ASN A 280 -14.05 6.22 9.85
N TYR A 281 -15.23 5.67 10.05
CA TYR A 281 -16.48 6.45 9.98
C TYR A 281 -16.70 7.37 11.17
N ILE A 282 -16.49 6.91 12.40
CA ILE A 282 -16.72 7.74 13.61
C ILE A 282 -15.65 8.81 13.77
N ALA A 283 -14.38 8.48 13.42
CA ALA A 283 -13.25 9.37 13.56
C ALA A 283 -12.98 10.22 12.30
N GLU A 284 -13.84 10.14 11.28
CA GLU A 284 -13.75 10.90 10.02
C GLU A 284 -12.44 10.71 9.26
N ASN A 285 -11.98 9.44 9.13
CA ASN A 285 -10.92 9.08 8.19
C ASN A 285 -11.53 8.76 6.83
N LYS A 286 -11.88 9.78 6.06
CA LYS A 286 -12.52 9.61 4.73
C LYS A 286 -11.54 9.21 3.62
N ASP A 287 -10.25 9.16 3.91
CA ASP A 287 -9.23 8.65 2.97
C ASP A 287 -9.06 7.12 3.07
N ASP A 288 -10.14 6.40 3.37
CA ASP A 288 -10.20 4.96 3.56
C ASP A 288 -10.28 4.19 2.22
N HIS A 289 -9.38 4.50 1.30
CA HIS A 289 -9.35 3.91 -0.03
C HIS A 289 -8.72 2.50 -0.06
N CYS A 290 -8.93 1.78 -1.16
CA CYS A 290 -8.54 0.37 -1.32
C CYS A 290 -7.04 0.07 -1.11
N LYS A 291 -6.14 1.05 -1.24
CA LYS A 291 -4.70 0.89 -0.99
C LYS A 291 -4.31 1.08 0.48
N ASN A 292 -5.22 1.54 1.36
CA ASN A 292 -4.98 1.69 2.79
C ASN A 292 -5.32 0.41 3.59
N PHE A 293 -5.70 -0.66 2.89
CA PHE A 293 -5.94 -1.97 3.49
C PHE A 293 -5.02 -2.98 2.83
N SER A 294 -4.10 -3.56 3.61
CA SER A 294 -3.13 -4.52 3.10
C SER A 294 -3.19 -5.84 3.85
N PHE A 295 -2.69 -6.86 3.16
CA PHE A 295 -2.50 -8.20 3.67
C PHE A 295 -1.05 -8.60 3.49
N ILE A 296 -0.52 -9.38 4.43
CA ILE A 296 0.86 -9.87 4.44
C ILE A 296 0.89 -11.39 4.44
N VAL A 297 1.97 -11.96 3.92
CA VAL A 297 2.17 -13.41 3.91
C VAL A 297 3.37 -13.77 4.77
N THR A 298 3.16 -14.61 5.76
CA THR A 298 4.23 -15.12 6.62
C THR A 298 4.16 -16.65 6.72
N LYS A 299 5.21 -17.25 7.24
CA LYS A 299 5.23 -18.67 7.55
C LYS A 299 4.92 -18.93 9.02
N ASP A 300 4.14 -19.99 9.27
CA ASP A 300 3.95 -20.49 10.60
C ASP A 300 5.13 -21.36 11.09
N LYS A 301 4.97 -21.93 12.30
CA LYS A 301 5.96 -22.84 12.91
C LYS A 301 6.18 -24.13 12.11
N ASP A 302 5.19 -24.55 11.34
CA ASP A 302 5.23 -25.72 10.47
C ASP A 302 5.74 -25.38 9.06
N ASN A 303 6.26 -24.17 8.87
CA ASN A 303 6.82 -23.66 7.61
C ASN A 303 5.77 -23.53 6.49
N LYS A 304 4.47 -23.41 6.83
CA LYS A 304 3.36 -23.17 5.90
C LYS A 304 3.09 -21.69 5.74
N TRP A 305 2.76 -21.29 4.52
CA TRP A 305 2.44 -19.90 4.19
C TRP A 305 1.00 -19.56 4.57
N HIS A 306 0.82 -18.43 5.26
CA HIS A 306 -0.48 -17.91 5.68
C HIS A 306 -0.59 -16.42 5.36
N TRP A 307 -1.77 -16.04 4.91
CA TRP A 307 -2.16 -14.65 4.78
C TRP A 307 -2.64 -14.11 6.14
N HIS A 308 -2.28 -12.88 6.44
CA HIS A 308 -2.71 -12.14 7.63
C HIS A 308 -3.13 -10.74 7.23
N LEU A 309 -4.03 -10.15 8.00
CA LEU A 309 -4.31 -8.72 7.88
C LEU A 309 -3.08 -7.94 8.36
N ALA A 310 -2.58 -7.03 7.54
CA ALA A 310 -1.50 -6.12 7.95
C ALA A 310 -1.97 -5.18 9.08
N PRO A 311 -1.09 -4.66 9.93
CA PRO A 311 -1.44 -3.56 10.82
C PRO A 311 -2.08 -2.41 10.04
N ALA A 312 -2.96 -1.64 10.67
CA ALA A 312 -3.56 -0.47 10.02
C ALA A 312 -2.52 0.64 9.88
N TYR A 313 -2.50 1.29 8.75
CA TYR A 313 -1.59 2.38 8.43
C TYR A 313 -2.33 3.48 7.68
N ASP A 314 -1.69 4.63 7.55
CA ASP A 314 -2.27 5.80 6.87
C ASP A 314 -3.60 6.24 7.49
N LEU A 315 -3.68 6.10 8.83
CA LEU A 315 -4.82 6.56 9.61
C LEU A 315 -4.64 8.06 9.88
N THR A 316 -5.55 8.86 9.35
CA THR A 316 -5.48 10.31 9.47
C THR A 316 -6.89 10.90 9.52
N HIS A 317 -7.05 12.01 10.24
CA HIS A 317 -8.28 12.79 10.15
C HIS A 317 -8.35 13.43 8.77
N CYS A 318 -9.32 13.04 7.97
CA CYS A 318 -9.51 13.54 6.61
C CYS A 318 -11.00 13.75 6.35
N THR A 319 -11.45 15.00 6.39
CA THR A 319 -12.87 15.36 6.17
C THR A 319 -13.20 15.57 4.69
N GLU A 320 -12.18 15.81 3.84
CA GLU A 320 -12.40 16.10 2.43
C GLU A 320 -12.69 14.82 1.63
N GLY A 321 -12.00 13.72 1.93
CA GLY A 321 -12.23 12.40 1.35
C GLY A 321 -12.41 12.42 -0.17
N TYR A 322 -13.25 11.53 -0.66
CA TYR A 322 -13.63 11.47 -2.08
C TYR A 322 -14.90 12.27 -2.32
N ASN A 323 -14.77 13.51 -2.77
CA ASN A 323 -15.90 14.45 -2.93
C ASN A 323 -16.68 14.73 -1.61
N GLY A 324 -16.01 14.72 -0.47
CA GLY A 324 -16.62 14.91 0.83
C GLY A 324 -17.15 13.62 1.48
N GLU A 325 -17.01 12.47 0.80
CA GLU A 325 -17.47 11.17 1.27
C GLU A 325 -16.28 10.23 1.56
N HIS A 326 -16.56 9.12 2.22
CA HIS A 326 -15.61 8.02 2.37
C HIS A 326 -15.30 7.38 1.03
N ALA A 327 -14.05 6.97 0.83
CA ALA A 327 -13.65 6.23 -0.37
C ALA A 327 -14.20 4.79 -0.39
N THR A 328 -14.55 4.25 0.78
CA THR A 328 -15.13 2.91 0.94
C THR A 328 -16.52 3.02 1.56
N SER A 329 -17.56 2.54 0.87
CA SER A 329 -18.93 2.54 1.37
C SER A 329 -19.18 1.47 2.45
N VAL A 330 -20.26 1.62 3.21
CA VAL A 330 -20.72 0.62 4.18
C VAL A 330 -22.13 0.18 3.80
N ASN A 331 -22.31 -1.09 3.53
CA ASN A 331 -23.59 -1.66 3.12
C ASN A 331 -24.23 -0.91 1.92
N TYR A 332 -23.35 -0.51 0.96
CA TYR A 332 -23.68 0.30 -0.22
C TYR A 332 -24.21 1.71 0.09
N SER A 333 -23.97 2.22 1.31
CA SER A 333 -24.31 3.58 1.72
C SER A 333 -23.05 4.41 1.91
N ALA A 334 -23.06 5.66 1.43
CA ALA A 334 -22.04 6.67 1.72
C ALA A 334 -22.28 7.31 3.11
N HIS A 335 -23.53 7.26 3.62
CA HIS A 335 -23.94 7.77 4.93
C HIS A 335 -24.58 6.64 5.73
N PRO A 336 -23.80 5.65 6.21
CA PRO A 336 -24.35 4.49 6.89
C PRO A 336 -24.88 4.82 8.27
N SER A 337 -25.96 4.16 8.62
CA SER A 337 -26.44 4.07 10.00
C SER A 337 -25.63 3.03 10.79
N ILE A 338 -25.84 3.02 12.12
CA ILE A 338 -25.29 1.96 12.99
C ILE A 338 -25.76 0.57 12.50
N GLU A 339 -27.02 0.45 12.10
CA GLU A 339 -27.58 -0.82 11.63
C GLU A 339 -26.94 -1.28 10.31
N ASP A 340 -26.52 -0.35 9.43
CA ASP A 340 -25.76 -0.69 8.24
C ASP A 340 -24.39 -1.27 8.59
N MET A 341 -23.68 -0.69 9.55
CA MET A 341 -22.40 -1.21 10.02
C MET A 341 -22.57 -2.60 10.64
N ILE A 342 -23.59 -2.79 11.48
CA ILE A 342 -23.89 -4.10 12.08
C ILE A 342 -24.21 -5.11 10.99
N ALA A 343 -25.01 -4.74 9.99
CA ALA A 343 -25.35 -5.60 8.87
C ALA A 343 -24.10 -6.08 8.09
N VAL A 344 -23.10 -5.21 7.91
CA VAL A 344 -21.81 -5.58 7.30
C VAL A 344 -21.12 -6.69 8.12
N GLY A 345 -21.03 -6.53 9.43
CA GLY A 345 -20.45 -7.55 10.31
C GLY A 345 -21.21 -8.88 10.24
N MET A 346 -22.54 -8.85 10.34
CA MET A 346 -23.39 -10.04 10.28
C MET A 346 -23.30 -10.76 8.93
N LYS A 347 -23.28 -10.06 7.82
CA LYS A 347 -23.04 -10.63 6.47
C LYS A 347 -21.71 -11.35 6.39
N ASN A 348 -20.73 -10.95 7.20
CA ASN A 348 -19.42 -11.58 7.32
C ASN A 348 -19.29 -12.51 8.53
N LYS A 349 -20.41 -13.08 8.99
CA LYS A 349 -20.51 -14.11 10.02
C LYS A 349 -20.10 -13.64 11.43
N MET A 350 -20.06 -12.34 11.69
CA MET A 350 -19.92 -11.83 13.04
C MET A 350 -21.25 -11.89 13.79
N GLN A 351 -21.17 -12.06 15.10
CA GLN A 351 -22.36 -11.99 15.96
C GLN A 351 -22.82 -10.54 16.12
N GLU A 352 -24.11 -10.28 16.05
CA GLU A 352 -24.68 -8.93 16.19
C GLU A 352 -24.21 -8.24 17.48
N GLN A 353 -24.27 -8.97 18.60
CA GLN A 353 -23.82 -8.45 19.88
C GLN A 353 -22.36 -7.96 19.81
N LYS A 354 -21.47 -8.73 19.17
CA LYS A 354 -20.06 -8.36 19.02
C LYS A 354 -19.87 -7.14 18.14
N CYS A 355 -20.68 -6.99 17.08
CA CYS A 355 -20.67 -5.79 16.24
C CYS A 355 -21.06 -4.56 17.04
N ARG A 356 -22.12 -4.63 17.86
CA ARG A 356 -22.58 -3.53 18.73
C ARG A 356 -21.55 -3.20 19.81
N GLU A 357 -20.93 -4.18 20.45
CA GLU A 357 -19.86 -3.99 21.43
C GLU A 357 -18.70 -3.18 20.81
N ILE A 358 -18.20 -3.60 19.65
CA ILE A 358 -17.10 -2.90 18.95
C ILE A 358 -17.51 -1.47 18.58
N TYR A 359 -18.76 -1.27 18.10
CA TYR A 359 -19.24 0.06 17.73
C TYR A 359 -19.20 1.01 18.94
N TYR A 360 -19.80 0.62 20.06
CA TYR A 360 -19.88 1.48 21.24
C TYR A 360 -18.51 1.67 21.92
N GLU A 361 -17.65 0.64 21.94
CA GLU A 361 -16.25 0.79 22.42
C GLU A 361 -15.51 1.89 21.65
N VAL A 362 -15.60 1.87 20.31
CA VAL A 362 -14.93 2.86 19.46
C VAL A 362 -15.58 4.25 19.64
N GLU A 363 -16.91 4.32 19.63
CA GLU A 363 -17.64 5.57 19.79
C GLU A 363 -17.31 6.27 21.12
N ASP A 364 -17.28 5.52 22.23
CA ASP A 364 -16.98 6.05 23.57
C ASP A 364 -15.56 6.63 23.64
N ILE A 365 -14.58 5.98 22.99
CA ILE A 365 -13.19 6.45 22.97
C ILE A 365 -13.03 7.70 22.10
N ILE A 366 -13.70 7.75 20.96
CA ILE A 366 -13.60 8.91 20.05
C ILE A 366 -14.28 10.15 20.62
N LYS A 367 -15.35 10.01 21.40
CA LYS A 367 -16.06 11.11 22.06
C LYS A 367 -15.34 11.69 23.27
N GLN A 368 -14.31 11.00 23.82
CA GLN A 368 -13.43 11.49 24.89
C GLN A 368 -12.34 12.42 24.34
#